data_3348e0faca8bd08bce860b51d202a104
#
_entry.id   3348e0faca8bd08bce860b51d202a104
#
_cell.length_a   1.000
_cell.length_b   1.000
_cell.length_c   1.000
_cell.angle_alpha   90.00
_cell.angle_beta   90.00
_cell.angle_gamma   90.00
#
_symmetry.space_group_name_H-M   'P 1'
#
loop_
_entity.id
_entity.type
_entity.pdbx_description
1 polymer ?
#
loop_
_entity_poly.entity_id
_entity_poly.type
_entity_poly.pdbx_seq_one_letter_code
_entity_poly.pdbx_strand_id
1 'polypeptide(L)'
;MKLCSGQFDHEAAQRAGIRLTLGTDGASSNNGLSMVTEMKVAALSAKIRSLSPTVARDQEVFGMATAAGAAAFGIDAGEIAVGRLADALLIDLDQPSMVADHSLVSNLVYAADSSVINTVICDGRVLMRDRYVDGQEEILAQGRAAAARVRARR
;
A
#
# COMPACT_ATOMS: atom_id res chain seq x y z
N MET A 1 11.98 -5.83 5.68
CA MET A 1 13.41 -5.93 5.29
C MET A 1 14.34 -5.05 6.11
N LYS A 2 13.94 -3.86 6.54
CA LYS A 2 14.78 -2.97 7.37
C LYS A 2 15.35 -3.65 8.64
N LEU A 3 14.52 -4.41 9.35
CA LEU A 3 14.92 -5.12 10.58
C LEU A 3 15.47 -6.53 10.31
N CYS A 4 15.51 -6.96 9.06
CA CYS A 4 16.00 -8.29 8.65
C CYS A 4 15.32 -9.45 9.39
N SER A 5 14.03 -9.34 9.70
CA SER A 5 13.25 -10.34 10.46
C SER A 5 12.99 -11.63 9.68
N GLY A 6 13.41 -11.71 8.44
CA GLY A 6 13.28 -12.86 7.56
C GLY A 6 12.69 -12.50 6.19
N GLN A 7 12.70 -13.49 5.31
CA GLN A 7 12.10 -13.38 3.99
C GLN A 7 10.90 -14.33 3.89
N PHE A 8 9.72 -13.77 3.69
CA PHE A 8 8.47 -14.52 3.62
C PHE A 8 8.44 -15.48 2.42
N ASP A 9 7.99 -16.71 2.65
CA ASP A 9 7.84 -17.72 1.60
C ASP A 9 6.43 -17.69 1.01
N HIS A 10 6.25 -16.86 -0.02
CA HIS A 10 4.97 -16.65 -0.68
C HIS A 10 4.42 -17.94 -1.30
N GLU A 11 5.25 -18.71 -2.00
CA GLU A 11 4.83 -19.96 -2.65
C GLU A 11 4.45 -21.03 -1.65
N ALA A 12 5.20 -21.17 -0.55
CA ALA A 12 4.85 -22.14 0.49
C ALA A 12 3.51 -21.81 1.14
N ALA A 13 3.26 -20.53 1.40
CA ALA A 13 1.98 -20.08 1.95
C ALA A 13 0.82 -20.32 0.97
N GLN A 14 1.00 -20.06 -0.33
CA GLN A 14 0.00 -20.37 -1.35
C GLN A 14 -0.27 -21.88 -1.44
N ARG A 15 0.79 -22.71 -1.49
CA ARG A 15 0.62 -24.18 -1.50
C ARG A 15 -0.10 -24.71 -0.26
N ALA A 16 0.05 -24.04 0.87
CA ALA A 16 -0.66 -24.37 2.11
C ALA A 16 -2.12 -23.84 2.14
N GLY A 17 -2.58 -23.16 1.09
CA GLY A 17 -3.92 -22.57 1.02
C GLY A 17 -4.13 -21.38 1.97
N ILE A 18 -3.05 -20.76 2.44
CA ILE A 18 -3.12 -19.60 3.34
C ILE A 18 -3.52 -18.36 2.54
N ARG A 19 -4.56 -17.68 2.99
CA ARG A 19 -4.94 -16.37 2.42
C ARG A 19 -3.91 -15.33 2.79
N LEU A 20 -3.29 -14.73 1.80
CA LEU A 20 -2.29 -13.68 1.98
C LEU A 20 -2.92 -12.30 1.87
N THR A 21 -2.49 -11.41 2.75
CA THR A 21 -2.84 -9.99 2.72
C THR A 21 -1.57 -9.16 2.85
N LEU A 22 -1.65 -7.88 2.56
CA LEU A 22 -0.52 -6.97 2.62
C LEU A 22 -0.77 -5.89 3.68
N GLY A 23 0.29 -5.51 4.39
CA GLY A 23 0.27 -4.44 5.37
C GLY A 23 1.63 -3.76 5.47
N THR A 24 1.64 -2.51 5.91
CA THR A 24 2.84 -1.69 6.01
C THR A 24 3.67 -1.97 7.26
N ASP A 25 3.15 -2.73 8.21
CA ASP A 25 3.66 -2.81 9.59
C ASP A 25 3.69 -1.44 10.28
N GLY A 26 4.29 -1.31 11.42
CA GLY A 26 4.38 -0.06 12.16
C GLY A 26 5.45 0.89 11.62
N ALA A 27 5.24 2.20 11.82
CA ALA A 27 6.17 3.25 11.35
C ALA A 27 7.57 3.13 11.98
N SER A 28 7.72 2.50 13.14
CA SER A 28 9.02 2.25 13.78
C SER A 28 9.83 1.17 13.06
N SER A 29 9.18 0.15 12.51
CA SER A 29 9.81 -0.97 11.80
C SER A 29 9.97 -0.70 10.31
N ASN A 30 9.01 -0.02 9.68
CA ASN A 30 9.03 0.24 8.24
C ASN A 30 9.37 1.69 7.85
N ASN A 31 9.18 2.69 8.66
CA ASN A 31 9.29 4.12 8.36
C ASN A 31 8.25 4.66 7.36
N GLY A 32 7.93 3.93 6.30
CA GLY A 32 6.90 4.26 5.34
C GLY A 32 5.57 3.58 5.65
N LEU A 33 4.44 4.25 5.39
CA LEU A 33 3.10 3.69 5.54
C LEU A 33 2.36 3.69 4.19
N SER A 34 3.10 3.47 3.10
CA SER A 34 2.59 3.49 1.74
C SER A 34 2.29 2.09 1.24
N MET A 35 1.02 1.74 1.07
CA MET A 35 0.61 0.47 0.46
C MET A 35 1.09 0.34 -0.99
N VAL A 36 1.25 1.43 -1.73
CA VAL A 36 1.80 1.40 -3.10
C VAL A 36 3.25 0.89 -3.05
N THR A 37 4.06 1.39 -2.12
CA THR A 37 5.43 0.89 -1.92
C THR A 37 5.46 -0.57 -1.47
N GLU A 38 4.56 -0.95 -0.55
CA GLU A 38 4.51 -2.33 -0.05
C GLU A 38 4.15 -3.34 -1.14
N MET A 39 3.25 -2.99 -2.06
CA MET A 39 2.94 -3.85 -3.21
C MET A 39 4.20 -4.16 -4.03
N LYS A 40 5.00 -3.16 -4.34
CA LYS A 40 6.26 -3.32 -5.09
C LYS A 40 7.26 -4.19 -4.32
N VAL A 41 7.45 -3.91 -3.03
CA VAL A 41 8.37 -4.66 -2.17
C VAL A 41 7.95 -6.11 -2.05
N ALA A 42 6.66 -6.39 -1.84
CA ALA A 42 6.13 -7.76 -1.76
C ALA A 42 6.35 -8.52 -3.06
N ALA A 43 5.97 -7.92 -4.21
CA ALA A 43 6.14 -8.54 -5.52
C ALA A 43 7.61 -8.87 -5.82
N LEU A 44 8.52 -7.91 -5.63
CA LEU A 44 9.94 -8.10 -5.94
C LEU A 44 10.62 -9.07 -4.97
N SER A 45 10.29 -9.02 -3.68
CA SER A 45 10.86 -9.94 -2.68
C SER A 45 10.48 -11.39 -2.94
N ALA A 46 9.21 -11.64 -3.27
CA ALA A 46 8.73 -12.98 -3.61
C ALA A 46 9.43 -13.52 -4.86
N LYS A 47 9.57 -12.72 -5.92
CA LYS A 47 10.27 -13.09 -7.16
C LYS A 47 11.74 -13.43 -6.92
N ILE A 48 12.44 -12.60 -6.15
CA ILE A 48 13.87 -12.83 -5.83
C ILE A 48 14.02 -14.10 -5.00
N ARG A 49 13.15 -14.34 -4.03
CA ARG A 49 13.20 -15.55 -3.21
C ARG A 49 12.98 -16.81 -4.04
N SER A 50 11.97 -16.80 -4.91
CA SER A 50 11.58 -17.95 -5.73
C SER A 50 12.44 -18.11 -7.00
N LEU A 51 13.28 -17.13 -7.33
CA LEU A 51 13.99 -17.04 -8.61
C LEU A 51 13.05 -17.19 -9.82
N SER A 52 11.83 -16.70 -9.68
CA SER A 52 10.77 -16.81 -10.69
C SER A 52 10.06 -15.47 -10.93
N PRO A 53 9.93 -15.01 -12.19
CA PRO A 53 9.23 -13.78 -12.51
C PRO A 53 7.71 -13.91 -12.41
N THR A 54 7.18 -15.12 -12.33
CA THR A 54 5.73 -15.40 -12.38
C THR A 54 5.08 -15.49 -11.00
N VAL A 55 5.84 -15.48 -9.94
CA VAL A 55 5.34 -15.48 -8.54
C VAL A 55 4.94 -14.07 -8.14
N ALA A 56 3.90 -13.94 -7.33
CA ALA A 56 3.38 -12.67 -6.81
C ALA A 56 3.25 -11.61 -7.93
N ARG A 57 2.39 -11.93 -8.91
CA ARG A 57 2.11 -11.00 -10.02
C ARG A 57 1.40 -9.75 -9.53
N ASP A 58 1.41 -8.72 -10.35
CA ASP A 58 0.80 -7.43 -10.07
C ASP A 58 -0.67 -7.53 -9.61
N GLN A 59 -1.51 -8.25 -10.35
CA GLN A 59 -2.91 -8.46 -10.01
C GLN A 59 -3.10 -9.17 -8.65
N GLU A 60 -2.25 -10.15 -8.36
CA GLU A 60 -2.28 -10.88 -7.10
C GLU A 60 -1.91 -9.96 -5.93
N VAL A 61 -0.80 -9.24 -6.05
CA VAL A 61 -0.32 -8.32 -5.02
C VAL A 61 -1.29 -7.16 -4.80
N PHE A 62 -1.89 -6.66 -5.87
CA PHE A 62 -2.96 -5.66 -5.79
C PHE A 62 -4.18 -6.20 -5.02
N GLY A 63 -4.58 -7.45 -5.31
CA GLY A 63 -5.65 -8.13 -4.55
C GLY A 63 -5.31 -8.30 -3.07
N MET A 64 -4.04 -8.61 -2.74
CA MET A 64 -3.57 -8.68 -1.35
C MET A 64 -3.65 -7.34 -0.62
N ALA A 65 -3.46 -6.24 -1.33
CA ALA A 65 -3.53 -4.88 -0.80
C ALA A 65 -4.96 -4.32 -0.69
N THR A 66 -5.96 -5.01 -1.24
CA THR A 66 -7.35 -4.55 -1.34
C THR A 66 -8.33 -5.62 -0.84
N ALA A 67 -8.96 -6.35 -1.74
CA ALA A 67 -10.04 -7.29 -1.43
C ALA A 67 -9.64 -8.42 -0.46
N ALA A 68 -8.42 -8.93 -0.54
CA ALA A 68 -7.97 -10.00 0.36
C ALA A 68 -7.85 -9.53 1.81
N GLY A 69 -7.40 -8.27 2.04
CA GLY A 69 -7.36 -7.65 3.36
C GLY A 69 -8.75 -7.51 3.95
N ALA A 70 -9.68 -6.92 3.20
CA ALA A 70 -11.07 -6.76 3.61
C ALA A 70 -11.71 -8.11 3.98
N ALA A 71 -11.53 -9.11 3.12
CA ALA A 71 -12.06 -10.46 3.36
C ALA A 71 -11.44 -11.16 4.59
N ALA A 72 -10.16 -10.92 4.88
CA ALA A 72 -9.48 -11.50 6.06
C ALA A 72 -10.03 -10.94 7.37
N PHE A 73 -10.46 -9.68 7.38
CA PHE A 73 -11.04 -9.01 8.53
C PHE A 73 -12.57 -9.07 8.57
N GLY A 74 -13.22 -9.69 7.58
CA GLY A 74 -14.69 -9.75 7.50
C GLY A 74 -15.34 -8.38 7.28
N ILE A 75 -14.67 -7.49 6.56
CA ILE A 75 -15.14 -6.14 6.24
C ILE A 75 -15.72 -6.14 4.83
N ASP A 76 -16.91 -5.55 4.66
CA ASP A 76 -17.56 -5.42 3.34
C ASP A 76 -16.94 -4.28 2.51
N ALA A 77 -15.65 -4.42 2.20
CA ALA A 77 -14.83 -3.44 1.48
C ALA A 77 -13.89 -4.11 0.46
N GLY A 78 -12.97 -3.34 -0.11
CA GLY A 78 -11.91 -3.84 -0.97
C GLY A 78 -12.26 -3.95 -2.45
N GLU A 79 -13.50 -3.65 -2.81
CA GLU A 79 -13.98 -3.56 -4.19
C GLU A 79 -15.10 -2.51 -4.30
N ILE A 80 -15.25 -1.91 -5.47
CA ILE A 80 -16.34 -0.97 -5.75
C ILE A 80 -17.54 -1.76 -6.27
N ALA A 81 -18.48 -2.07 -5.37
CA ALA A 81 -19.68 -2.83 -5.69
C ALA A 81 -20.85 -2.40 -4.80
N VAL A 82 -22.08 -2.68 -5.25
CA VAL A 82 -23.30 -2.41 -4.47
C VAL A 82 -23.28 -3.23 -3.18
N GLY A 83 -23.55 -2.58 -2.04
CA GLY A 83 -23.53 -3.19 -0.72
C GLY A 83 -22.18 -3.22 -0.03
N ARG A 84 -21.12 -2.69 -0.67
CA ARG A 84 -19.79 -2.52 -0.07
C ARG A 84 -19.61 -1.12 0.52
N LEU A 85 -18.67 -0.99 1.45
CA LEU A 85 -18.24 0.31 1.92
C LEU A 85 -17.71 1.15 0.74
N ALA A 86 -18.04 2.43 0.73
CA ALA A 86 -17.63 3.33 -0.33
C ALA A 86 -16.18 3.80 -0.12
N ASP A 87 -15.24 2.86 -0.25
CA ASP A 87 -13.80 3.09 -0.18
C ASP A 87 -13.23 3.20 -1.59
N ALA A 88 -12.57 4.30 -1.91
CA ALA A 88 -12.02 4.53 -3.23
C ALA A 88 -10.77 5.42 -3.19
N LEU A 89 -9.88 5.19 -4.14
CA LEU A 89 -8.76 6.06 -4.46
C LEU A 89 -8.93 6.63 -5.86
N LEU A 90 -8.77 7.94 -6.03
CA LEU A 90 -8.62 8.54 -7.35
C LEU A 90 -7.13 8.64 -7.66
N ILE A 91 -6.74 7.99 -8.76
CA ILE A 91 -5.36 7.94 -9.24
C ILE A 91 -5.21 8.95 -10.37
N ASP A 92 -4.18 9.78 -10.26
CA ASP A 92 -3.78 10.71 -11.31
C ASP A 92 -3.01 9.95 -12.40
N LEU A 93 -3.62 9.81 -13.57
CA LEU A 93 -3.03 9.10 -14.69
C LEU A 93 -2.08 9.98 -15.51
N ASP A 94 -2.12 11.30 -15.31
CA ASP A 94 -1.20 12.26 -15.98
C ASP A 94 0.13 12.38 -15.21
N GLN A 95 0.69 11.22 -14.86
CA GLN A 95 1.99 11.09 -14.20
C GLN A 95 2.91 10.20 -15.04
N PRO A 96 4.22 10.49 -15.12
CA PRO A 96 5.16 9.70 -15.92
C PRO A 96 5.11 8.19 -15.63
N SER A 97 4.83 7.80 -14.39
CA SER A 97 4.72 6.40 -13.98
C SER A 97 3.40 5.73 -14.37
N MET A 98 2.39 6.51 -14.83
CA MET A 98 1.04 6.03 -15.13
C MET A 98 0.64 6.19 -16.59
N VAL A 99 1.42 6.89 -17.43
CA VAL A 99 1.06 7.21 -18.82
C VAL A 99 0.98 5.99 -19.75
N ALA A 100 1.63 4.88 -19.41
CA ALA A 100 1.49 3.64 -20.17
C ALA A 100 0.18 2.94 -19.77
N ASP A 101 -0.79 2.92 -20.67
CA ASP A 101 -2.18 2.52 -20.38
C ASP A 101 -2.49 1.04 -20.54
N HIS A 102 -1.52 0.23 -21.00
CA HIS A 102 -1.72 -1.20 -21.27
C HIS A 102 -1.95 -2.04 -19.99
N SER A 103 -1.50 -1.58 -18.83
CA SER A 103 -1.77 -2.21 -17.52
C SER A 103 -1.62 -1.21 -16.38
N LEU A 104 -2.71 -0.56 -15.99
CA LEU A 104 -2.71 0.40 -14.88
C LEU A 104 -2.33 -0.26 -13.54
N VAL A 105 -2.74 -1.51 -13.30
CA VAL A 105 -2.36 -2.24 -12.09
C VAL A 105 -0.86 -2.51 -12.06
N SER A 106 -0.27 -2.91 -13.19
CA SER A 106 1.17 -3.13 -13.28
C SER A 106 1.95 -1.83 -13.02
N ASN A 107 1.49 -0.71 -13.58
CA ASN A 107 2.09 0.60 -13.32
C ASN A 107 2.00 0.98 -11.84
N LEU A 108 0.84 0.78 -11.22
CA LEU A 108 0.63 1.07 -9.81
C LEU A 108 1.55 0.24 -8.92
N VAL A 109 1.72 -1.05 -9.23
CA VAL A 109 2.56 -1.97 -8.45
C VAL A 109 4.06 -1.72 -8.66
N TYR A 110 4.50 -1.51 -9.92
CA TYR A 110 5.94 -1.53 -10.22
C TYR A 110 6.56 -0.15 -10.48
N ALA A 111 5.80 0.81 -10.98
CA ALA A 111 6.32 2.11 -11.40
C ALA A 111 5.95 3.26 -10.46
N ALA A 112 4.72 3.25 -9.93
CA ALA A 112 4.19 4.35 -9.14
C ALA A 112 4.75 4.42 -7.71
N ASP A 113 4.55 5.56 -7.10
CA ASP A 113 4.62 5.81 -5.66
C ASP A 113 3.31 6.48 -5.19
N SER A 114 3.22 6.83 -3.91
CA SER A 114 1.99 7.40 -3.34
C SER A 114 1.60 8.77 -3.92
N SER A 115 2.47 9.45 -4.65
CA SER A 115 2.18 10.77 -5.23
C SER A 115 1.13 10.71 -6.35
N VAL A 116 0.92 9.52 -6.94
CA VAL A 116 -0.14 9.31 -7.94
C VAL A 116 -1.55 9.32 -7.34
N ILE A 117 -1.69 9.18 -6.03
CA ILE A 117 -2.99 9.21 -5.34
C ILE A 117 -3.40 10.67 -5.16
N ASN A 118 -4.45 11.08 -5.86
CA ASN A 118 -4.99 12.43 -5.78
C ASN A 118 -6.00 12.59 -4.64
N THR A 119 -6.95 11.64 -4.51
CA THR A 119 -8.05 11.71 -3.56
C THR A 119 -8.24 10.36 -2.86
N VAL A 120 -8.53 10.39 -1.57
CA VAL A 120 -8.86 9.22 -0.76
C VAL A 120 -10.26 9.37 -0.19
N ILE A 121 -11.09 8.36 -0.44
CA ILE A 121 -12.44 8.25 0.10
C ILE A 121 -12.48 6.99 0.97
N CYS A 122 -13.02 7.10 2.18
CA CYS A 122 -13.20 5.99 3.10
C CYS A 122 -14.63 6.06 3.68
N ASP A 123 -15.38 5.00 3.52
CA ASP A 123 -16.81 4.90 3.91
C ASP A 123 -17.62 6.12 3.43
N GLY A 124 -17.42 6.49 2.16
CA GLY A 124 -18.08 7.64 1.52
C GLY A 124 -17.58 9.02 1.96
N ARG A 125 -16.61 9.09 2.87
CA ARG A 125 -16.04 10.36 3.38
C ARG A 125 -14.72 10.66 2.68
N VAL A 126 -14.58 11.86 2.13
CA VAL A 126 -13.32 12.32 1.55
C VAL A 126 -12.35 12.64 2.68
N LEU A 127 -11.26 11.87 2.78
CA LEU A 127 -10.20 12.05 3.78
C LEU A 127 -9.01 12.84 3.23
N MET A 128 -8.75 12.78 1.95
CA MET A 128 -7.74 13.56 1.24
C MET A 128 -8.31 14.01 -0.09
N ARG A 129 -8.08 15.26 -0.48
CA ARG A 129 -8.45 15.82 -1.78
C ARG A 129 -7.29 16.60 -2.35
N ASP A 130 -7.00 16.39 -3.64
CA ASP A 130 -5.90 17.06 -4.34
C ASP A 130 -4.57 16.94 -3.56
N ARG A 131 -4.32 15.76 -3.00
CA ARG A 131 -3.15 15.43 -2.15
C ARG A 131 -3.08 16.21 -0.84
N TYR A 132 -4.15 16.90 -0.46
CA TYR A 132 -4.24 17.64 0.79
C TYR A 132 -5.14 16.93 1.79
N VAL A 133 -4.69 16.83 3.05
CA VAL A 133 -5.43 16.32 4.19
C VAL A 133 -5.71 17.47 5.15
N ASP A 134 -6.95 17.62 5.58
CA ASP A 134 -7.33 18.67 6.53
C ASP A 134 -6.49 18.59 7.81
N GLY A 135 -5.93 19.74 8.22
CA GLY A 135 -5.08 19.84 9.41
C GLY A 135 -3.63 19.35 9.22
N GLN A 136 -3.19 19.04 8.00
CA GLN A 136 -1.83 18.51 7.78
C GLN A 136 -0.72 19.47 8.23
N GLU A 137 -0.91 20.79 8.17
CA GLU A 137 0.09 21.76 8.64
C GLU A 137 0.33 21.62 10.14
N GLU A 138 -0.75 21.45 10.92
CA GLU A 138 -0.65 21.25 12.36
C GLU A 138 0.04 19.93 12.69
N ILE A 139 -0.33 18.85 11.98
CA ILE A 139 0.30 17.51 12.13
C ILE A 139 1.80 17.62 11.86
N LEU A 140 2.20 18.31 10.81
CA LEU A 140 3.61 18.52 10.47
C LEU A 140 4.35 19.36 11.53
N ALA A 141 3.70 20.39 12.06
CA ALA A 141 4.28 21.22 13.13
C ALA A 141 4.49 20.40 14.41
N GLN A 142 3.51 19.62 14.82
CA GLN A 142 3.60 18.71 15.97
C GLN A 142 4.68 17.64 15.76
N GLY A 143 4.79 17.07 14.55
CA GLY A 143 5.83 16.12 14.18
C GLY A 143 7.24 16.71 14.31
N ARG A 144 7.45 17.94 13.81
CA ARG A 144 8.72 18.66 13.94
C ARG A 144 9.08 18.92 15.41
N ALA A 145 8.11 19.34 16.21
CA ALA A 145 8.31 19.56 17.64
C ALA A 145 8.65 18.25 18.38
N ALA A 146 8.00 17.14 18.05
CA ALA A 146 8.34 15.83 18.61
C ALA A 146 9.76 15.39 18.24
N ALA A 147 10.16 15.56 16.98
CA ALA A 147 11.52 15.25 16.52
C ALA A 147 12.58 16.10 17.23
N ALA A 148 12.31 17.38 17.47
CA ALA A 148 13.20 18.25 18.22
C ALA A 148 13.39 17.80 19.66
N ARG A 149 12.30 17.40 20.35
CA ARG A 149 12.38 16.83 21.73
C ARG A 149 13.24 15.57 21.79
N VAL A 150 13.13 14.68 20.81
CA VAL A 150 13.95 13.45 20.77
C VAL A 150 15.44 13.79 20.56
N ARG A 151 15.75 14.74 19.67
CA ARG A 151 17.14 15.19 19.46
C ARG A 151 17.77 15.80 20.70
N ALA A 152 17.02 16.59 21.46
CA ALA A 152 17.50 17.23 22.69
C ALA A 152 17.81 16.25 23.85
N ARG A 153 17.39 14.99 23.75
CA ARG A 153 17.63 13.94 24.75
C ARG A 153 18.85 13.06 24.44
N ARG A 154 19.52 13.29 23.31
CA ARG A 154 20.77 12.62 22.91
C ARG A 154 21.98 13.51 23.21
#